data_4d20e4b64f6d5b74e275743d0cd6acad
#
_entry.id   4d20e4b64f6d5b74e275743d0cd6acad
#
_cell.length_a   1.000
_cell.length_b   1.000
_cell.length_c   1.000
_cell.angle_alpha   90.00
_cell.angle_beta   90.00
_cell.angle_gamma   90.00
#
_symmetry.space_group_name_H-M   'P 1'
#
loop_
_entity.id
_entity.type
_entity.pdbx_description
1 polymer ?
#
loop_
_entity_poly.entity_id
_entity_poly.type
_entity_poly.pdbx_seq_one_letter_code
_entity_poly.pdbx_strand_id
1 'polypeptide(L)'
;DLTLNPGNPRVCGPAVADSITGMYAAYGILGALHERQRTGRGRLVEVAMVGAMAHFNIDAFTHYYGDGELMTPYSRPGASQAHVLTCNGAAGRSALQAARRAHT
;
A
#
# COMPACT_ATOMS: atom_id res chain seq x y z
N ASP A 1 0.50 -11.11 -5.60
CA ASP A 1 1.73 -10.55 -6.17
C ASP A 1 1.71 -9.02 -6.07
N LEU A 2 2.62 -8.45 -5.27
CA LEU A 2 2.74 -7.00 -5.09
C LEU A 2 3.27 -6.28 -6.35
N THR A 3 3.80 -7.01 -7.31
CA THR A 3 4.27 -6.42 -8.57
C THR A 3 3.15 -6.15 -9.56
N LEU A 4 1.93 -6.63 -9.25
CA LEU A 4 0.76 -6.54 -10.12
C LEU A 4 1.01 -7.06 -11.55
N ASN A 5 1.88 -8.05 -11.68
CA ASN A 5 2.22 -8.66 -12.95
C ASN A 5 1.83 -10.15 -12.97
N PRO A 6 0.56 -10.48 -13.27
CA PRO A 6 0.08 -11.86 -13.22
C PRO A 6 0.74 -12.78 -14.25
N GLY A 7 1.29 -12.23 -15.35
CA GLY A 7 2.01 -13.00 -16.37
C GLY A 7 3.44 -13.38 -15.98
N ASN A 8 4.01 -12.71 -14.99
CA ASN A 8 5.37 -12.97 -14.49
C ASN A 8 5.48 -12.60 -13.01
N PRO A 9 4.84 -13.38 -12.12
CA PRO A 9 4.87 -13.09 -10.70
C PRO A 9 6.30 -13.21 -10.16
N ARG A 10 6.72 -12.24 -9.35
CA ARG A 10 8.05 -12.20 -8.73
C ARG A 10 7.91 -12.05 -7.23
N VAL A 11 8.85 -12.65 -6.53
CA VAL A 11 8.97 -12.44 -5.09
C VAL A 11 9.51 -11.03 -4.85
N CYS A 12 8.85 -10.29 -3.97
CA CYS A 12 9.37 -9.01 -3.49
C CYS A 12 10.60 -9.29 -2.61
N GLY A 13 11.71 -8.59 -2.83
CA GLY A 13 12.94 -8.81 -2.06
C GLY A 13 12.75 -8.58 -0.55
N PRO A 14 12.18 -7.44 -0.11
CA PRO A 14 11.84 -7.21 1.29
C PRO A 14 10.71 -8.12 1.79
N ALA A 15 10.75 -8.48 3.08
CA ALA A 15 9.68 -9.20 3.76
C ALA A 15 8.48 -8.27 4.04
N VAL A 16 7.75 -7.90 2.99
CA VAL A 16 6.67 -6.90 3.06
C VAL A 16 5.53 -7.36 3.94
N ALA A 17 5.12 -8.64 3.81
CA ALA A 17 4.03 -9.19 4.61
C ALA A 17 4.36 -9.17 6.11
N ASP A 18 5.57 -9.55 6.49
CA ASP A 18 6.02 -9.54 7.89
C ASP A 18 6.04 -8.10 8.45
N SER A 19 6.63 -7.19 7.69
CA SER A 19 6.75 -5.78 8.10
C SER A 19 5.39 -5.13 8.28
N ILE A 20 4.47 -5.32 7.35
CA ILE A 20 3.12 -4.77 7.42
C ILE A 20 2.34 -5.40 8.58
N THR A 21 2.42 -6.71 8.75
CA THR A 21 1.78 -7.40 9.88
C THR A 21 2.31 -6.88 11.21
N GLY A 22 3.62 -6.66 11.33
CA GLY A 22 4.24 -6.05 12.50
C GLY A 22 3.72 -4.64 12.80
N MET A 23 3.49 -3.83 11.79
CA MET A 23 2.87 -2.50 11.96
C MET A 23 1.43 -2.60 12.50
N TYR A 24 0.60 -3.50 11.96
CA TYR A 24 -0.75 -3.72 12.47
C TYR A 24 -0.72 -4.24 13.92
N ALA A 25 0.21 -5.12 14.26
CA ALA A 25 0.40 -5.57 15.63
C ALA A 25 0.75 -4.41 16.57
N ALA A 26 1.66 -3.53 16.16
CA ALA A 26 2.03 -2.35 16.93
C ALA A 26 0.82 -1.42 17.17
N TYR A 27 -0.01 -1.15 16.15
CA TYR A 27 -1.23 -0.36 16.32
C TYR A 27 -2.22 -1.03 17.27
N GLY A 28 -2.42 -2.33 17.15
CA GLY A 28 -3.28 -3.09 18.05
C GLY A 28 -2.80 -3.04 19.50
N ILE A 29 -1.49 -3.18 19.73
CA ILE A 29 -0.88 -3.10 21.06
C ILE A 29 -1.04 -1.69 21.66
N LEU A 30 -0.79 -0.64 20.88
CA LEU A 30 -0.98 0.73 21.33
C LEU A 30 -2.44 1.00 21.72
N GLY A 31 -3.40 0.52 20.93
CA GLY A 31 -4.81 0.61 21.25
C GLY A 31 -5.17 -0.14 22.55
N ALA A 32 -4.65 -1.35 22.73
CA ALA A 32 -4.86 -2.15 23.93
C ALA A 32 -4.21 -1.51 25.18
N LEU A 33 -3.05 -0.90 25.05
CA LEU A 33 -2.40 -0.16 26.14
C LEU A 33 -3.20 1.09 26.53
N HIS A 34 -3.70 1.82 25.56
CA HIS A 34 -4.56 2.97 25.82
C HIS A 34 -5.83 2.58 26.56
N GLU A 35 -6.49 1.51 26.11
CA GLU A 35 -7.67 0.97 26.80
C GLU A 35 -7.34 0.52 28.22
N ARG A 36 -6.20 -0.16 28.42
CA ARG A 36 -5.74 -0.60 29.74
C ARG A 36 -5.56 0.56 30.71
N GLN A 37 -5.10 1.70 30.27
CA GLN A 37 -4.96 2.90 31.12
C GLN A 37 -6.32 3.39 31.64
N ARG A 38 -7.38 3.21 30.86
CA ARG A 38 -8.73 3.64 31.24
C ARG A 38 -9.48 2.60 32.08
N THR A 39 -9.29 1.33 31.79
CA THR A 39 -10.10 0.23 32.35
C THR A 39 -9.37 -0.61 33.39
N GLY A 40 -8.02 -0.48 33.47
CA GLY A 40 -7.18 -1.36 34.29
C GLY A 40 -7.05 -2.79 33.75
N ARG A 41 -7.67 -3.11 32.62
CA ARG A 41 -7.70 -4.47 32.06
C ARG A 41 -6.91 -4.53 30.75
N GLY A 42 -6.06 -5.56 30.63
CA GLY A 42 -5.43 -5.90 29.37
C GLY A 42 -6.37 -6.69 28.46
N ARG A 43 -6.01 -6.76 27.17
CA ARG A 43 -6.68 -7.63 26.20
C ARG A 43 -5.67 -8.34 25.31
N LEU A 44 -6.09 -9.47 24.77
CA LEU A 44 -5.35 -10.16 23.72
C LEU A 44 -5.46 -9.35 22.40
N VAL A 45 -4.35 -9.18 21.71
CA VAL A 45 -4.29 -8.59 20.37
C VAL A 45 -3.87 -9.68 19.41
N GLU A 46 -4.74 -10.02 18.48
CA GLU A 46 -4.48 -10.99 17.42
C GLU A 46 -4.42 -10.28 16.07
N VAL A 47 -3.38 -10.56 15.30
CA VAL A 47 -3.21 -10.01 13.96
C VAL A 47 -2.89 -11.14 13.00
N ALA A 48 -3.78 -11.34 12.03
CA ALA A 48 -3.54 -12.33 10.97
C ALA A 48 -2.79 -11.68 9.81
N MET A 49 -1.68 -12.28 9.39
CA MET A 49 -0.88 -11.81 8.25
C MET A 49 -1.72 -11.70 6.97
N VAL A 50 -2.58 -12.67 6.71
CA VAL A 50 -3.49 -12.64 5.55
C VAL A 50 -4.43 -11.43 5.60
N GLY A 51 -4.98 -11.11 6.77
CA GLY A 51 -5.83 -9.94 6.96
C GLY A 51 -5.08 -8.63 6.74
N ALA A 52 -3.86 -8.52 7.28
CA ALA A 52 -3.00 -7.35 7.08
C ALA A 52 -2.67 -7.14 5.60
N MET A 53 -2.34 -8.21 4.87
CA MET A 53 -2.05 -8.15 3.45
C MET A 53 -3.30 -7.89 2.59
N ALA A 54 -4.45 -8.41 2.97
CA ALA A 54 -5.71 -8.09 2.30
C ALA A 54 -6.03 -6.58 2.43
N HIS A 55 -5.88 -6.02 3.62
CA HIS A 55 -6.07 -4.58 3.82
C HIS A 55 -5.03 -3.74 3.05
N PHE A 56 -3.78 -4.17 3.02
CA PHE A 56 -2.75 -3.50 2.24
C PHE A 56 -3.06 -3.46 0.74
N ASN A 57 -3.72 -4.51 0.23
CA ASN A 57 -4.11 -4.62 -1.18
C ASN A 57 -5.59 -4.21 -1.42
N ILE A 58 -6.19 -3.45 -0.52
CA ILE A 58 -7.62 -3.09 -0.61
C ILE A 58 -7.98 -2.41 -1.93
N ASP A 59 -7.07 -1.61 -2.49
CA ASP A 59 -7.26 -0.96 -3.77
C ASP A 59 -7.43 -1.97 -4.91
N ALA A 60 -6.63 -3.03 -4.93
CA ALA A 60 -6.71 -4.07 -5.95
C ALA A 60 -8.04 -4.84 -5.87
N PHE A 61 -8.52 -5.12 -4.65
CA PHE A 61 -9.83 -5.72 -4.46
C PHE A 61 -10.95 -4.79 -4.90
N THR A 62 -10.88 -3.51 -4.53
CA THR A 62 -11.89 -2.52 -4.90
C THR A 62 -11.97 -2.34 -6.41
N HIS A 63 -10.83 -2.30 -7.09
CA HIS A 63 -10.75 -2.22 -8.54
C HIS A 63 -11.39 -3.46 -9.21
N TYR A 64 -11.03 -4.66 -8.72
CA TYR A 64 -11.59 -5.89 -9.25
C TYR A 64 -13.12 -5.98 -9.07
N TYR A 65 -13.63 -5.61 -7.89
CA TYR A 65 -15.07 -5.63 -7.64
C TYR A 65 -15.84 -4.54 -8.38
N GLY A 66 -15.20 -3.39 -8.66
CA GLY A 66 -15.82 -2.29 -9.39
C GLY A 66 -15.83 -2.52 -10.91
N ASP A 67 -14.68 -2.85 -11.47
CA ASP A 67 -14.46 -2.88 -12.91
C ASP A 67 -14.39 -4.30 -13.50
N GLY A 68 -14.28 -5.33 -12.64
CA GLY A 68 -14.14 -6.73 -13.05
C GLY A 68 -12.76 -7.08 -13.59
N GLU A 69 -11.81 -6.16 -13.57
CA GLU A 69 -10.48 -6.34 -14.11
C GLU A 69 -9.40 -6.42 -13.01
N LEU A 70 -8.35 -7.20 -13.25
CA LEU A 70 -7.21 -7.23 -12.36
C LEU A 70 -6.39 -5.95 -12.50
N MET A 71 -6.04 -5.36 -11.37
CA MET A 71 -5.17 -4.19 -11.34
C MET A 71 -3.78 -4.53 -11.90
N THR A 72 -3.32 -3.71 -12.83
CA THR A 72 -1.97 -3.76 -13.40
C THR A 72 -1.16 -2.53 -12.95
N PRO A 73 0.16 -2.49 -13.15
CA PRO A 73 0.94 -1.29 -12.85
C PRO A 73 0.47 -0.02 -13.55
N TYR A 74 -0.31 -0.17 -14.63
CA TYR A 74 -0.80 0.93 -15.46
C TYR A 74 -2.30 1.19 -15.31
N SER A 75 -2.99 0.46 -14.42
CA SER A 75 -4.46 0.56 -14.27
C SER A 75 -4.93 1.85 -13.59
N ARG A 76 -4.04 2.59 -12.92
CA ARG A 76 -4.42 3.85 -12.27
C ARG A 76 -4.35 5.01 -13.25
N PRO A 77 -5.48 5.59 -13.67
CA PRO A 77 -5.47 6.76 -14.55
C PRO A 77 -4.97 8.01 -13.80
N GLY A 78 -4.10 8.76 -14.44
CA GLY A 78 -3.79 10.16 -14.17
C GLY A 78 -3.26 10.50 -12.78
N ALA A 79 -4.06 11.07 -11.93
CA ALA A 79 -3.65 11.77 -10.72
C ALA A 79 -3.05 10.87 -9.61
N SER A 80 -3.26 9.57 -9.65
CA SER A 80 -2.71 8.63 -8.68
C SER A 80 -1.49 7.84 -9.17
N GLN A 81 -1.05 8.10 -10.40
CA GLN A 81 0.28 7.65 -10.80
C GLN A 81 1.28 8.46 -9.99
N ALA A 82 1.72 7.90 -8.88
CA ALA A 82 2.98 8.31 -8.30
C ALA A 82 4.04 8.03 -9.36
N HIS A 83 4.27 9.01 -10.21
CA HIS A 83 5.43 8.99 -11.06
C HIS A 83 6.61 8.85 -10.12
N VAL A 84 7.34 7.76 -10.23
CA VAL A 84 8.66 7.66 -9.62
C VAL A 84 9.50 8.72 -10.34
N LEU A 85 9.42 9.92 -9.82
CA LEU A 85 10.28 11.01 -10.24
C LEU A 85 11.65 10.65 -9.71
N THR A 86 12.45 10.04 -10.55
CA THR A 86 13.88 10.00 -10.32
C THR A 86 14.36 11.44 -10.37
N CYS A 87 14.43 12.06 -9.19
CA CYS A 87 14.98 13.40 -9.03
C CYS A 87 16.49 13.35 -9.20
N ASN A 88 16.96 13.10 -10.41
CA ASN A 88 18.33 13.30 -10.80
C ASN A 88 18.47 14.70 -11.43
N GLY A 89 18.70 15.70 -10.60
CA GLY A 89 19.10 17.05 -11.03
C GLY A 89 18.09 17.78 -11.95
N ALA A 90 18.60 18.41 -13.00
CA ALA A 90 17.81 19.24 -13.92
C ALA A 90 16.77 18.45 -14.75
N ALA A 91 17.02 17.17 -15.01
CA ALA A 91 16.13 16.32 -15.79
C ALA A 91 14.80 16.02 -15.06
N GLY A 92 14.83 15.91 -13.73
CA GLY A 92 13.63 15.69 -12.93
C GLY A 92 12.67 16.89 -12.95
N ARG A 93 13.19 18.10 -13.04
CA ARG A 93 12.40 19.35 -13.11
C ARG A 93 11.65 19.49 -14.42
N SER A 94 12.26 19.11 -15.53
CA SER A 94 11.62 19.16 -16.85
C SER A 94 10.52 18.11 -17.01
N ALA A 95 10.67 16.93 -16.43
CA ALA A 95 9.63 15.90 -16.43
C ALA A 95 8.39 16.33 -15.60
N LEU A 96 8.61 16.97 -14.44
CA LEU A 96 7.53 17.51 -13.61
C LEU A 96 6.76 18.63 -14.34
N GLN A 97 7.47 19.47 -15.09
CA GLN A 97 6.90 20.57 -15.83
C GLN A 97 6.12 20.09 -17.07
N ALA A 98 6.60 19.03 -17.73
CA ALA A 98 5.89 18.39 -18.83
C ALA A 98 4.60 17.70 -18.36
N ALA A 99 4.63 16.99 -17.24
CA ALA A 99 3.44 16.37 -16.65
C ALA A 99 2.38 17.38 -16.25
N ARG A 100 2.76 18.56 -15.73
CA ARG A 100 1.83 19.64 -15.40
C ARG A 100 1.17 20.28 -16.62
N ARG A 101 1.86 20.35 -17.76
CA ARG A 101 1.31 20.92 -19.01
C ARG A 101 0.39 19.96 -19.75
N ALA A 102 0.48 18.66 -19.50
CA ALA A 102 -0.42 17.68 -20.10
C ALA A 102 -1.81 17.61 -19.42
N HIS A 103 -1.98 18.32 -18.31
CA HIS A 103 -3.23 18.36 -17.51
C HIS A 103 -3.92 19.74 -17.51
N THR A 104 -3.46 20.69 -18.32
CA THR A 104 -4.16 21.94 -18.64
C THR A 104 -4.64 21.95 -20.09
#